data_b521d0032ccc81d0345028146fe75d91
#
_entry.id   b521d0032ccc81d0345028146fe75d91
#
_cell.length_a   1.000
_cell.length_b   1.000
_cell.length_c   1.000
_cell.angle_alpha   90.00
_cell.angle_beta   90.00
_cell.angle_gamma   90.00
#
_symmetry.space_group_name_H-M   'P 1'
#
loop_
_entity.id
_entity.type
_entity.pdbx_description
1 polymer ?
#
loop_
_entity_poly.entity_id
_entity_poly.type
_entity_poly.pdbx_seq_one_letter_code
_entity_poly.pdbx_strand_id
1 'polypeptide(L)'
;MLSFLDNSSDEYLVGATYNKLYYVNPSHTVYDITPSGLTSGNLNGSLNLGYGGGFYGHDNYGSAPTSSGVYAEATTWSLDTWGEYLLACSSKDGKIYEWQLNTGVVAAQVSNAPVSNKGIVVTEERFVFALGAGGNPRKVAWCDQENNTSWTASATNQAGDFELQTTGQIMSGLRMRGRTLILTDNDAHVATYSGAPFVYGFERVGTACGLSSRKGAVAIDEGAFWMGKRGFFTFDGSVAKEINCEVSDYVFDDLNQSQISKVYAVHNSQHSEIWWFYPSGTSNENDRYVALDYKEGHWSTGELDRTAGVDSGVFTNPIWADASGNLYNQETGYTHGSTKPYAESGSISIGNGDSIMKVTQLIPDEKTQGQVEVTFKTRFYPNDTESTHGAFTLTNPTDVRFQGRQVRIKVQGTGNDNWRSGVMRIEASAGGRR
;
A
#
# COMPACT_ATOMS: atom_id res chain seq x y z
N MET A 1 9.16 5.47 -3.45
CA MET A 1 10.21 5.24 -4.46
C MET A 1 9.59 5.40 -5.84
N LEU A 2 10.41 5.60 -6.87
CA LEU A 2 10.02 5.65 -8.28
C LEU A 2 11.18 5.07 -9.11
N SER A 3 10.87 4.23 -10.10
CA SER A 3 11.82 3.75 -11.11
C SER A 3 11.39 4.21 -12.49
N PHE A 4 12.34 4.61 -13.32
CA PHE A 4 12.07 5.06 -14.68
C PHE A 4 13.33 4.94 -15.56
N LEU A 5 13.13 5.03 -16.87
CA LEU A 5 14.21 5.10 -17.87
C LEU A 5 14.30 6.52 -18.41
N ASP A 6 15.52 6.97 -18.73
CA ASP A 6 15.70 8.16 -19.55
C ASP A 6 15.59 7.86 -21.05
N ASN A 7 15.78 8.87 -21.90
CA ASN A 7 15.75 8.71 -23.36
C ASN A 7 16.92 7.88 -23.91
N SER A 8 17.96 7.63 -23.10
CA SER A 8 19.10 6.79 -23.44
C SER A 8 18.93 5.33 -22.98
N SER A 9 17.81 5.02 -22.32
CA SER A 9 17.50 3.75 -21.67
C SER A 9 18.36 3.47 -20.42
N ASP A 10 18.93 4.51 -19.80
CA ASP A 10 19.58 4.36 -18.51
C ASP A 10 18.54 4.22 -17.39
N GLU A 11 18.80 3.32 -16.45
CA GLU A 11 17.88 2.99 -15.35
C GLU A 11 18.07 3.91 -14.17
N TYR A 12 16.97 4.44 -13.64
CA TYR A 12 16.96 5.31 -12.47
C TYR A 12 16.06 4.74 -11.38
N LEU A 13 16.60 4.69 -10.15
CA LEU A 13 15.85 4.39 -8.95
C LEU A 13 15.93 5.57 -8.00
N VAL A 14 14.82 6.20 -7.71
CA VAL A 14 14.73 7.34 -6.80
C VAL A 14 14.00 6.96 -5.53
N GLY A 15 14.55 7.33 -4.39
CA GLY A 15 13.98 7.14 -3.08
C GLY A 15 14.00 8.41 -2.26
N ALA A 16 13.00 8.61 -1.42
CA ALA A 16 12.92 9.77 -0.55
C ALA A 16 12.62 9.38 0.90
N THR A 17 13.22 10.08 1.85
CA THR A 17 12.97 9.99 3.28
C THR A 17 12.24 11.23 3.77
N TYR A 18 11.93 11.33 5.06
CA TYR A 18 11.28 12.52 5.62
C TYR A 18 12.04 13.84 5.38
N ASN A 19 13.35 13.79 5.12
CA ASN A 19 14.22 14.98 5.00
C ASN A 19 15.22 14.91 3.84
N LYS A 20 15.21 13.86 3.02
CA LYS A 20 16.20 13.66 1.96
C LYS A 20 15.56 13.08 0.70
N LEU A 21 16.19 13.36 -0.45
CA LEU A 21 15.89 12.78 -1.76
C LEU A 21 17.17 12.18 -2.33
N TYR A 22 17.10 10.91 -2.75
CA TYR A 22 18.24 10.15 -3.24
C TYR A 22 17.96 9.55 -4.61
N TYR A 23 19.02 9.43 -5.39
CA TYR A 23 19.08 8.60 -6.59
C TYR A 23 20.08 7.47 -6.37
N VAL A 24 19.73 6.28 -6.81
CA VAL A 24 20.58 5.09 -6.78
C VAL A 24 20.79 4.64 -8.22
N ASN A 25 22.05 4.57 -8.63
CA ASN A 25 22.39 4.12 -9.99
C ASN A 25 22.46 2.57 -10.09
N PRO A 26 22.52 1.98 -11.30
CA PRO A 26 22.63 0.53 -11.47
C PRO A 26 23.86 -0.11 -10.80
N SER A 27 24.92 0.66 -10.54
CA SER A 27 26.09 0.22 -9.78
C SER A 27 25.91 0.30 -8.27
N HIS A 28 24.70 0.52 -7.78
CA HIS A 28 24.32 0.67 -6.36
C HIS A 28 24.97 1.86 -5.64
N THR A 29 25.45 2.86 -6.40
CA THR A 29 25.95 4.12 -5.79
C THR A 29 24.79 5.04 -5.50
N VAL A 30 24.74 5.56 -4.26
CA VAL A 30 23.70 6.47 -3.79
C VAL A 30 24.17 7.91 -3.94
N TYR A 31 23.38 8.73 -4.60
CA TYR A 31 23.61 10.17 -4.77
C TYR A 31 22.56 10.97 -4.00
N ASP A 32 23.00 11.92 -3.18
CA ASP A 32 22.11 12.85 -2.49
C ASP A 32 21.76 14.00 -3.45
N ILE A 33 20.53 14.00 -3.93
CA ILE A 33 19.97 15.01 -4.82
C ILE A 33 18.96 15.92 -4.09
N THR A 34 19.01 15.96 -2.76
CA THR A 34 18.13 16.75 -1.91
C THR A 34 18.16 18.22 -2.29
N PRO A 35 17.01 18.86 -2.56
CA PRO A 35 16.93 20.27 -2.88
C PRO A 35 17.54 21.17 -1.82
N SER A 36 18.26 22.21 -2.24
CA SER A 36 18.76 23.20 -1.29
C SER A 36 17.60 23.94 -0.62
N GLY A 37 17.66 24.06 0.71
CA GLY A 37 16.61 24.75 1.48
C GLY A 37 15.31 23.95 1.64
N LEU A 38 15.36 22.63 1.46
CA LEU A 38 14.24 21.75 1.77
C LEU A 38 13.84 21.89 3.25
N THR A 39 12.55 22.09 3.50
CA THR A 39 12.01 22.03 4.85
C THR A 39 11.96 20.57 5.33
N SER A 40 12.70 20.25 6.40
CA SER A 40 12.70 18.90 6.97
C SER A 40 11.32 18.50 7.42
N GLY A 41 10.97 17.27 7.08
CA GLY A 41 9.66 16.69 7.41
C GLY A 41 9.61 16.02 8.79
N ASN A 42 8.49 15.37 9.06
CA ASN A 42 8.25 14.58 10.25
C ASN A 42 8.59 13.11 9.95
N LEU A 43 9.48 12.52 10.74
CA LEU A 43 9.77 11.08 10.63
C LEU A 43 8.54 10.25 10.97
N ASN A 44 7.85 10.59 12.06
CA ASN A 44 6.67 9.88 12.54
C ASN A 44 5.43 10.78 12.51
N GLY A 45 4.28 10.17 12.33
CA GLY A 45 3.01 10.81 12.62
C GLY A 45 2.86 11.05 14.12
N SER A 46 2.17 12.09 14.50
CA SER A 46 1.86 12.36 15.90
C SER A 46 0.38 12.72 16.04
N LEU A 47 -0.31 12.01 16.91
CA LEU A 47 -1.63 12.40 17.38
C LEU A 47 -1.44 13.45 18.47
N ASN A 48 -1.33 14.70 18.07
CA ASN A 48 -1.37 15.80 19.00
C ASN A 48 -2.82 16.09 19.34
N LEU A 49 -3.31 15.39 20.35
CA LEU A 49 -4.65 15.56 20.86
C LEU A 49 -4.70 16.92 21.59
N GLY A 50 -5.30 17.94 21.02
CA GLY A 50 -5.42 19.29 21.58
C GLY A 50 -5.68 19.41 23.08
N TYR A 51 -6.12 20.56 23.54
CA TYR A 51 -6.41 20.81 24.96
C TYR A 51 -7.37 19.74 25.53
N GLY A 52 -6.90 18.98 26.52
CA GLY A 52 -7.64 17.85 27.10
C GLY A 52 -7.44 16.50 26.40
N GLY A 53 -6.60 16.43 25.33
CA GLY A 53 -6.20 15.17 24.71
C GLY A 53 -4.97 14.56 25.41
N GLY A 54 -4.91 13.24 25.45
CA GLY A 54 -3.85 12.48 26.12
C GLY A 54 -4.35 11.73 27.37
N PHE A 55 -3.42 10.99 27.97
CA PHE A 55 -3.75 10.27 29.21
C PHE A 55 -3.97 11.24 30.37
N TYR A 56 -4.96 10.98 31.19
CA TYR A 56 -5.22 11.74 32.41
C TYR A 56 -3.99 11.70 33.34
N GLY A 57 -3.47 12.88 33.69
CA GLY A 57 -2.30 13.01 34.58
C GLY A 57 -0.93 12.97 33.88
N HIS A 58 -0.86 13.09 32.56
CA HIS A 58 0.42 13.00 31.81
C HIS A 58 1.29 14.27 31.94
N ASP A 59 0.71 15.48 32.09
CA ASP A 59 1.43 16.75 32.22
C ASP A 59 1.01 17.50 33.50
N ASN A 60 1.85 18.46 33.92
CA ASN A 60 1.54 19.29 35.08
C ASN A 60 0.27 20.11 34.85
N TYR A 61 -0.60 20.15 35.84
CA TYR A 61 -1.83 20.95 35.81
C TYR A 61 -1.51 22.43 35.57
N GLY A 62 -2.06 23.02 34.52
CA GLY A 62 -1.82 24.39 34.12
C GLY A 62 -0.69 24.62 33.14
N SER A 63 0.03 23.56 32.69
CA SER A 63 0.98 23.63 31.59
C SER A 63 0.29 23.45 30.26
N ALA A 64 0.55 24.32 29.29
CA ALA A 64 0.09 24.08 27.93
C ALA A 64 0.81 22.83 27.37
N PRO A 65 0.08 21.89 26.74
CA PRO A 65 0.74 20.77 26.06
C PRO A 65 1.74 21.31 25.05
N THR A 66 2.92 20.68 24.96
CA THR A 66 3.99 21.06 24.05
C THR A 66 3.66 20.89 22.57
N SER A 67 2.46 20.42 22.26
CA SER A 67 1.94 20.16 20.93
C SER A 67 0.66 20.93 20.64
N SER A 68 0.59 21.50 19.45
CA SER A 68 -0.49 22.43 19.00
C SER A 68 -1.81 21.77 18.65
N GLY A 69 -2.16 20.59 19.15
CA GLY A 69 -3.47 19.94 18.94
C GLY A 69 -3.81 19.55 17.50
N VAL A 70 -2.85 19.56 16.59
CA VAL A 70 -3.03 19.21 15.18
C VAL A 70 -2.38 17.85 14.93
N TYR A 71 -3.12 16.94 14.30
CA TYR A 71 -2.54 15.70 13.77
C TYR A 71 -1.43 16.06 12.77
N ALA A 72 -0.21 15.67 13.06
CA ALA A 72 0.92 15.81 12.14
C ALA A 72 1.16 14.47 11.46
N GLU A 73 0.96 14.42 10.14
CA GLU A 73 1.28 13.26 9.33
C GLU A 73 2.80 13.03 9.26
N ALA A 74 3.24 11.78 9.20
CA ALA A 74 4.59 11.46 8.74
C ALA A 74 4.74 11.98 7.30
N THR A 75 5.93 12.52 6.99
CA THR A 75 6.16 13.14 5.70
C THR A 75 6.34 12.09 4.62
N THR A 76 5.60 12.25 3.54
CA THR A 76 5.68 11.44 2.34
C THR A 76 6.01 12.30 1.13
N TRP A 77 6.49 11.67 0.06
CA TRP A 77 6.79 12.33 -1.20
C TRP A 77 5.90 11.78 -2.31
N SER A 78 5.45 12.64 -3.20
CA SER A 78 4.99 12.25 -4.54
C SER A 78 6.12 12.48 -5.53
N LEU A 79 6.41 11.46 -6.31
CA LEU A 79 7.45 11.41 -7.32
C LEU A 79 6.77 11.04 -8.64
N ASP A 80 7.13 11.71 -9.72
CA ASP A 80 6.65 11.42 -11.07
C ASP A 80 7.68 11.86 -12.10
N THR A 81 7.51 11.48 -13.35
CA THR A 81 8.42 11.84 -14.44
C THR A 81 7.83 12.96 -15.31
N TRP A 82 8.69 13.89 -15.70
CA TRP A 82 8.42 14.94 -16.66
C TRP A 82 9.34 14.77 -17.88
N GLY A 83 8.86 14.01 -18.87
CA GLY A 83 9.76 13.48 -19.88
C GLY A 83 10.73 12.49 -19.24
N GLU A 84 12.01 12.78 -19.39
CA GLU A 84 13.09 12.00 -18.73
C GLU A 84 13.47 12.54 -17.34
N TYR A 85 13.01 13.76 -16.97
CA TYR A 85 13.37 14.38 -15.70
C TYR A 85 12.46 13.95 -14.55
N LEU A 86 12.99 13.97 -13.34
CA LEU A 86 12.25 13.69 -12.13
C LEU A 86 11.54 14.94 -11.64
N LEU A 87 10.24 14.82 -11.33
CA LEU A 87 9.52 15.76 -10.49
C LEU A 87 9.28 15.17 -9.10
N ALA A 88 9.44 15.99 -8.07
CA ALA A 88 9.30 15.58 -6.68
C ALA A 88 8.60 16.66 -5.85
N CYS A 89 7.69 16.24 -4.95
CA CYS A 89 7.04 17.13 -4.00
C CYS A 89 6.92 16.45 -2.64
N SER A 90 7.48 17.09 -1.59
CA SER A 90 7.32 16.65 -0.20
C SER A 90 6.01 17.20 0.37
N SER A 91 5.22 16.36 1.03
CA SER A 91 3.94 16.76 1.65
C SER A 91 4.11 17.80 2.78
N LYS A 92 5.32 17.92 3.37
CA LYS A 92 5.64 18.90 4.41
C LYS A 92 6.14 20.22 3.84
N ASP A 93 7.10 20.17 2.93
CA ASP A 93 7.68 21.37 2.31
C ASP A 93 6.72 22.00 1.29
N GLY A 94 6.03 21.17 0.52
CA GLY A 94 4.97 21.59 -0.39
C GLY A 94 5.45 22.33 -1.64
N LYS A 95 6.75 22.37 -1.93
CA LYS A 95 7.30 22.88 -3.18
C LYS A 95 7.46 21.77 -4.20
N ILE A 96 7.41 22.12 -5.47
CA ILE A 96 7.67 21.21 -6.59
C ILE A 96 9.12 21.38 -7.02
N TYR A 97 9.85 20.28 -7.10
CA TYR A 97 11.25 20.24 -7.49
C TYR A 97 11.42 19.42 -8.75
N GLU A 98 12.36 19.83 -9.60
CA GLU A 98 12.80 19.11 -10.79
C GLU A 98 14.27 18.74 -10.68
N TRP A 99 14.61 17.51 -11.03
CA TRP A 99 15.98 17.05 -11.16
C TRP A 99 16.24 16.56 -12.58
N GLN A 100 17.23 17.17 -13.25
CA GLN A 100 17.55 16.96 -14.66
C GLN A 100 18.65 15.88 -14.88
N LEU A 101 18.65 14.83 -14.05
CA LEU A 101 19.50 13.65 -14.14
C LEU A 101 21.01 13.91 -14.01
N ASN A 102 21.41 15.10 -13.58
CA ASN A 102 22.80 15.43 -13.33
C ASN A 102 23.19 15.15 -11.89
N THR A 103 24.01 14.11 -11.67
CA THR A 103 24.45 13.67 -10.34
C THR A 103 25.31 14.71 -9.58
N GLY A 104 25.88 15.67 -10.28
CA GLY A 104 26.61 16.81 -9.69
C GLY A 104 25.72 17.98 -9.25
N VAL A 105 24.43 17.94 -9.51
CA VAL A 105 23.49 19.03 -9.22
C VAL A 105 22.28 18.48 -8.46
N VAL A 106 21.91 19.13 -7.37
CA VAL A 106 20.71 18.79 -6.59
C VAL A 106 19.43 19.23 -7.31
N ALA A 107 18.30 18.64 -6.97
CA ALA A 107 17.01 19.05 -7.52
C ALA A 107 16.72 20.53 -7.22
N ALA A 108 16.15 21.24 -8.20
CA ALA A 108 15.86 22.66 -8.12
C ALA A 108 14.35 22.92 -8.08
N GLN A 109 13.92 23.97 -7.37
CA GLN A 109 12.52 24.33 -7.32
C GLN A 109 12.04 24.78 -8.72
N VAL A 110 10.89 24.24 -9.15
CA VAL A 110 10.22 24.65 -10.38
C VAL A 110 9.72 26.08 -10.24
N SER A 111 10.09 26.94 -11.18
CA SER A 111 9.72 28.36 -11.18
C SER A 111 8.20 28.55 -11.32
N ASN A 112 7.67 29.53 -10.60
CA ASN A 112 6.25 29.92 -10.62
C ASN A 112 5.26 28.83 -10.19
N ALA A 113 5.73 27.62 -9.85
CA ALA A 113 4.86 26.59 -9.35
C ALA A 113 4.22 26.98 -8.00
N PRO A 114 2.97 26.59 -7.75
CA PRO A 114 2.34 26.85 -6.46
C PRO A 114 3.15 26.19 -5.33
N VAL A 115 3.11 26.78 -4.16
CA VAL A 115 3.77 26.27 -2.96
C VAL A 115 2.72 25.74 -1.97
N SER A 116 3.16 25.14 -0.87
CA SER A 116 2.26 24.54 0.13
C SER A 116 1.34 23.46 -0.45
N ASN A 117 1.85 22.74 -1.46
CA ASN A 117 1.15 21.60 -2.05
C ASN A 117 1.25 20.36 -1.12
N LYS A 118 0.41 19.39 -1.36
CA LYS A 118 0.43 18.10 -0.65
C LYS A 118 0.95 16.95 -1.50
N GLY A 119 1.06 17.16 -2.80
CA GLY A 119 1.58 16.19 -3.75
C GLY A 119 1.49 16.69 -5.17
N ILE A 120 1.97 15.86 -6.09
CA ILE A 120 1.90 16.08 -7.54
C ILE A 120 1.48 14.79 -8.25
N VAL A 121 0.97 14.95 -9.47
CA VAL A 121 0.86 13.88 -10.45
C VAL A 121 1.00 14.48 -11.85
N VAL A 122 1.70 13.80 -12.73
CA VAL A 122 1.81 14.18 -14.15
C VAL A 122 0.73 13.44 -14.93
N THR A 123 -0.08 14.18 -15.68
CA THR A 123 -1.15 13.59 -16.49
C THR A 123 -0.62 12.99 -17.80
N GLU A 124 -1.42 12.15 -18.46
CA GLU A 124 -1.06 11.55 -19.74
C GLU A 124 -0.84 12.61 -20.83
N GLU A 125 -1.59 13.72 -20.77
CA GLU A 125 -1.51 14.85 -21.70
C GLU A 125 -0.35 15.81 -21.40
N ARG A 126 0.52 15.46 -20.45
CA ARG A 126 1.70 16.26 -20.10
C ARG A 126 1.37 17.60 -19.44
N PHE A 127 0.50 17.56 -18.43
CA PHE A 127 0.35 18.60 -17.42
C PHE A 127 0.86 18.12 -16.07
N VAL A 128 1.34 19.01 -15.26
CA VAL A 128 1.65 18.70 -13.84
C VAL A 128 0.50 19.20 -12.98
N PHE A 129 -0.16 18.30 -12.26
CA PHE A 129 -1.15 18.67 -11.25
C PHE A 129 -0.45 18.88 -9.91
N ALA A 130 -0.65 20.03 -9.30
CA ALA A 130 -0.33 20.32 -7.91
C ALA A 130 -1.57 20.07 -7.06
N LEU A 131 -1.47 19.13 -6.14
CA LEU A 131 -2.56 18.65 -5.29
C LEU A 131 -2.56 19.40 -3.95
N GLY A 132 -3.71 19.90 -3.51
CA GLY A 132 -3.80 20.76 -2.33
C GLY A 132 -3.06 22.09 -2.53
N ALA A 133 -3.10 22.63 -3.75
CA ALA A 133 -2.30 23.74 -4.21
C ALA A 133 -2.52 25.03 -3.41
N GLY A 134 -1.42 25.72 -3.09
CA GLY A 134 -1.46 27.00 -2.37
C GLY A 134 -1.96 26.88 -0.94
N GLY A 135 -1.95 25.67 -0.35
CA GLY A 135 -2.48 25.39 0.98
C GLY A 135 -4.01 25.21 1.05
N ASN A 136 -4.73 25.30 -0.08
CA ASN A 136 -6.14 24.93 -0.14
C ASN A 136 -6.27 23.40 -0.28
N PRO A 137 -6.78 22.67 0.72
CA PRO A 137 -6.76 21.21 0.73
C PRO A 137 -7.62 20.56 -0.38
N ARG A 138 -8.50 21.31 -1.03
CA ARG A 138 -9.41 20.83 -2.08
C ARG A 138 -9.03 21.30 -3.46
N LYS A 139 -7.96 22.10 -3.59
CA LYS A 139 -7.59 22.73 -4.84
C LYS A 139 -6.61 21.86 -5.63
N VAL A 140 -6.91 21.63 -6.89
CA VAL A 140 -5.98 21.14 -7.91
C VAL A 140 -5.59 22.32 -8.78
N ALA A 141 -4.30 22.57 -8.97
CA ALA A 141 -3.81 23.53 -9.93
C ALA A 141 -2.95 22.78 -10.96
N TRP A 142 -2.97 23.23 -12.21
CA TRP A 142 -2.15 22.61 -13.27
C TRP A 142 -1.38 23.66 -14.06
N CYS A 143 -0.18 23.26 -14.51
CA CYS A 143 0.64 24.08 -15.39
C CYS A 143 0.07 24.12 -16.82
N ASP A 144 0.70 24.87 -17.69
CA ASP A 144 0.43 24.79 -19.12
C ASP A 144 0.91 23.46 -19.72
N GLN A 145 0.32 23.02 -20.83
CA GLN A 145 0.72 21.79 -21.50
C GLN A 145 2.18 21.87 -21.93
N GLU A 146 2.95 20.82 -21.65
CA GLU A 146 4.39 20.73 -21.95
C GLU A 146 5.26 21.84 -21.32
N ASN A 147 4.72 22.63 -20.38
CA ASN A 147 5.46 23.72 -19.75
C ASN A 147 5.19 23.81 -18.24
N ASN A 148 6.03 23.14 -17.45
CA ASN A 148 5.89 23.06 -16.00
C ASN A 148 6.29 24.36 -15.25
N THR A 149 6.67 25.44 -15.96
CA THR A 149 6.99 26.75 -15.38
C THR A 149 5.88 27.79 -15.57
N SER A 150 4.84 27.47 -16.34
CA SER A 150 3.69 28.36 -16.61
C SER A 150 2.45 27.86 -15.83
N TRP A 151 2.13 28.53 -14.72
CA TRP A 151 1.06 28.14 -13.80
C TRP A 151 -0.07 29.16 -13.67
N THR A 152 0.09 30.33 -14.25
CA THR A 152 -0.93 31.38 -14.20
C THR A 152 -1.82 31.28 -15.43
N ALA A 153 -3.12 31.08 -15.21
CA ALA A 153 -4.11 31.01 -16.28
C ALA A 153 -4.11 32.32 -17.11
N SER A 154 -4.10 32.18 -18.43
CA SER A 154 -4.16 33.30 -19.38
C SER A 154 -4.93 32.88 -20.63
N ALA A 155 -5.27 33.86 -21.47
CA ALA A 155 -5.96 33.61 -22.74
C ALA A 155 -5.11 32.82 -23.76
N THR A 156 -3.81 32.70 -23.54
CA THR A 156 -2.84 32.09 -24.46
C THR A 156 -2.24 30.77 -23.95
N ASN A 157 -2.62 30.30 -22.77
CA ASN A 157 -2.15 29.04 -22.23
C ASN A 157 -3.31 28.18 -21.69
N GLN A 158 -3.01 26.97 -21.30
CA GLN A 158 -3.97 26.01 -20.72
C GLN A 158 -3.79 25.83 -19.22
N ALA A 159 -2.95 26.62 -18.54
CA ALA A 159 -2.83 26.59 -17.10
C ALA A 159 -4.15 26.96 -16.42
N GLY A 160 -4.41 26.35 -15.28
CA GLY A 160 -5.65 26.61 -14.54
C GLY A 160 -5.69 25.98 -13.17
N ASP A 161 -6.82 26.10 -12.54
CA ASP A 161 -7.09 25.46 -11.25
C ASP A 161 -8.57 25.13 -11.08
N PHE A 162 -8.84 24.19 -10.20
CA PHE A 162 -10.21 23.78 -9.84
C PHE A 162 -10.28 23.40 -8.37
N GLU A 163 -11.34 23.78 -7.69
CA GLU A 163 -11.62 23.41 -6.32
C GLU A 163 -12.67 22.29 -6.29
N LEU A 164 -12.25 21.09 -5.83
CA LEU A 164 -13.13 19.94 -5.74
C LEU A 164 -14.29 20.19 -4.78
N GLN A 165 -15.48 19.77 -5.17
CA GLN A 165 -16.68 19.83 -4.33
C GLN A 165 -16.70 18.62 -3.37
N THR A 166 -15.86 18.69 -2.36
CA THR A 166 -15.69 17.66 -1.32
C THR A 166 -15.65 18.30 0.07
N THR A 167 -15.96 17.52 1.10
CA THR A 167 -15.76 17.91 2.51
C THR A 167 -14.38 17.51 3.03
N GLY A 168 -13.66 16.69 2.26
CA GLY A 168 -12.33 16.17 2.60
C GLY A 168 -11.18 17.00 2.03
N GLN A 169 -9.98 16.51 2.21
CA GLN A 169 -8.74 17.03 1.63
C GLN A 169 -8.19 16.07 0.57
N ILE A 170 -7.53 16.60 -0.44
CA ILE A 170 -6.87 15.79 -1.47
C ILE A 170 -5.69 15.05 -0.83
N MET A 171 -5.66 13.74 -1.00
CA MET A 171 -4.64 12.86 -0.47
C MET A 171 -3.64 12.45 -1.54
N SER A 172 -4.09 11.99 -2.71
CA SER A 172 -3.24 11.48 -3.78
C SER A 172 -3.86 11.69 -5.15
N GLY A 173 -3.02 11.68 -6.19
CA GLY A 173 -3.44 11.59 -7.59
C GLY A 173 -2.75 10.42 -8.26
N LEU A 174 -3.48 9.68 -9.08
CA LEU A 174 -3.00 8.51 -9.80
C LEU A 174 -3.27 8.71 -11.29
N ARG A 175 -2.22 8.61 -12.11
CA ARG A 175 -2.37 8.59 -13.56
C ARG A 175 -2.97 7.26 -13.98
N MET A 176 -4.05 7.33 -14.73
CA MET A 176 -4.73 6.18 -15.32
C MET A 176 -4.87 6.40 -16.83
N ARG A 177 -5.24 5.38 -17.56
CA ARG A 177 -5.42 5.49 -19.02
C ARG A 177 -6.52 6.48 -19.37
N GLY A 178 -6.12 7.59 -20.04
CA GLY A 178 -7.00 8.67 -20.51
C GLY A 178 -7.62 9.52 -19.41
N ARG A 179 -7.20 9.42 -18.16
CA ARG A 179 -7.74 10.20 -17.03
C ARG A 179 -6.82 10.19 -15.82
N THR A 180 -7.06 11.09 -14.88
CA THR A 180 -6.34 11.14 -13.61
C THR A 180 -7.33 10.95 -12.46
N LEU A 181 -7.13 9.89 -11.64
CA LEU A 181 -7.91 9.66 -10.45
C LEU A 181 -7.34 10.51 -9.29
N ILE A 182 -8.19 11.28 -8.64
CA ILE A 182 -7.84 12.12 -7.49
C ILE A 182 -8.60 11.59 -6.28
N LEU A 183 -7.86 11.10 -5.30
CA LEU A 183 -8.40 10.56 -4.07
C LEU A 183 -8.32 11.60 -2.95
N THR A 184 -9.43 11.79 -2.25
CA THR A 184 -9.49 12.57 -1.02
C THR A 184 -9.54 11.64 0.20
N ASP A 185 -9.54 12.17 1.39
CA ASP A 185 -9.74 11.39 2.62
C ASP A 185 -11.22 11.00 2.85
N ASN A 186 -12.12 11.33 1.91
CA ASN A 186 -13.57 11.06 1.99
C ASN A 186 -14.17 10.45 0.71
N ASP A 187 -13.74 10.90 -0.46
CA ASP A 187 -14.33 10.56 -1.75
C ASP A 187 -13.27 10.42 -2.86
N ALA A 188 -13.71 9.98 -4.04
CA ALA A 188 -12.88 9.82 -5.23
C ALA A 188 -13.44 10.65 -6.39
N HIS A 189 -12.54 11.32 -7.11
CA HIS A 189 -12.83 12.15 -8.26
C HIS A 189 -11.96 11.74 -9.45
N VAL A 190 -12.48 11.96 -10.65
CA VAL A 190 -11.73 11.77 -11.90
C VAL A 190 -11.60 13.10 -12.60
N ALA A 191 -10.38 13.44 -13.00
CA ALA A 191 -10.08 14.52 -13.91
C ALA A 191 -9.94 13.95 -15.33
N THR A 192 -10.70 14.49 -16.28
CA THR A 192 -10.68 14.10 -17.69
C THR A 192 -10.32 15.32 -18.52
N TYR A 193 -9.35 15.16 -19.41
CA TYR A 193 -8.97 16.22 -20.34
C TYR A 193 -10.06 16.42 -21.38
N SER A 194 -10.55 17.65 -21.51
CA SER A 194 -11.58 18.06 -22.48
C SER A 194 -11.08 19.06 -23.51
N GLY A 195 -9.84 19.51 -23.37
CA GLY A 195 -9.27 20.57 -24.23
C GLY A 195 -9.78 21.98 -23.92
N ALA A 196 -9.18 22.97 -24.59
CA ALA A 196 -9.57 24.35 -24.41
C ALA A 196 -11.05 24.59 -24.83
N PRO A 197 -11.81 25.46 -24.14
CA PRO A 197 -11.36 26.42 -23.14
C PRO A 197 -11.38 25.88 -21.70
N PHE A 198 -11.99 24.73 -21.42
CA PHE A 198 -12.18 24.23 -20.05
C PHE A 198 -11.02 23.35 -19.53
N VAL A 199 -10.18 22.85 -20.41
CA VAL A 199 -8.98 22.04 -20.19
C VAL A 199 -9.28 20.73 -19.48
N TYR A 200 -9.77 20.76 -18.23
CA TYR A 200 -10.15 19.57 -17.44
C TYR A 200 -11.58 19.66 -16.90
N GLY A 201 -12.30 18.56 -17.02
CA GLY A 201 -13.55 18.29 -16.30
C GLY A 201 -13.30 17.41 -15.09
N PHE A 202 -13.97 17.71 -13.96
CA PHE A 202 -13.86 16.93 -12.73
C PHE A 202 -15.20 16.32 -12.36
N GLU A 203 -15.21 15.00 -12.16
CA GLU A 203 -16.38 14.24 -11.79
C GLU A 203 -16.13 13.43 -10.54
N ARG A 204 -17.09 13.39 -9.61
CA ARG A 204 -17.03 12.53 -8.44
C ARG A 204 -17.50 11.13 -8.79
N VAL A 205 -16.65 10.13 -8.60
CA VAL A 205 -16.88 8.72 -8.97
C VAL A 205 -17.07 7.80 -7.77
N GLY A 206 -16.94 8.30 -6.55
CA GLY A 206 -17.17 7.54 -5.33
C GLY A 206 -17.35 8.43 -4.10
N THR A 207 -18.15 7.94 -3.15
CA THR A 207 -18.38 8.57 -1.84
C THR A 207 -18.10 7.57 -0.73
N ALA A 208 -17.68 8.06 0.44
CA ALA A 208 -17.30 7.23 1.60
C ALA A 208 -16.20 6.19 1.28
N CYS A 209 -15.36 6.49 0.29
CA CYS A 209 -14.26 5.63 -0.18
C CYS A 209 -12.89 6.32 -0.01
N GLY A 210 -12.77 7.17 1.01
CA GLY A 210 -11.58 7.99 1.22
C GLY A 210 -10.30 7.19 1.44
N LEU A 211 -9.19 7.75 0.97
CA LEU A 211 -7.85 7.19 1.11
C LEU A 211 -7.30 7.45 2.53
N SER A 212 -6.70 6.43 3.15
CA SER A 212 -6.16 6.53 4.52
C SER A 212 -4.76 7.16 4.58
N SER A 213 -3.93 6.90 3.58
CA SER A 213 -2.55 7.41 3.48
C SER A 213 -2.27 7.87 2.06
N ARG A 214 -1.48 8.93 1.90
CA ARG A 214 -1.11 9.49 0.59
C ARG A 214 -0.44 8.49 -0.34
N LYS A 215 0.18 7.44 0.21
CA LYS A 215 0.84 6.36 -0.51
C LYS A 215 0.08 5.03 -0.45
N GLY A 216 -1.09 4.98 0.17
CA GLY A 216 -1.92 3.79 0.29
C GLY A 216 -2.72 3.42 -0.96
N ALA A 217 -2.39 4.00 -2.11
CA ALA A 217 -3.06 3.76 -3.38
C ALA A 217 -2.07 3.45 -4.51
N VAL A 218 -2.48 2.57 -5.42
CA VAL A 218 -1.72 2.20 -6.62
C VAL A 218 -2.65 2.07 -7.81
N ALA A 219 -2.19 2.50 -8.98
CA ALA A 219 -2.87 2.30 -10.26
C ALA A 219 -2.19 1.18 -11.04
N ILE A 220 -3.01 0.38 -11.71
CA ILE A 220 -2.61 -0.64 -12.67
C ILE A 220 -3.39 -0.43 -13.97
N ASP A 221 -3.09 -1.19 -15.02
CA ASP A 221 -3.76 -1.03 -16.32
C ASP A 221 -5.29 -1.23 -16.25
N GLU A 222 -5.76 -2.12 -15.36
CA GLU A 222 -7.16 -2.47 -15.20
C GLU A 222 -7.93 -1.53 -14.26
N GLY A 223 -7.22 -0.69 -13.49
CA GLY A 223 -7.87 0.21 -12.54
C GLY A 223 -6.95 0.75 -11.46
N ALA A 224 -7.54 1.13 -10.35
CA ALA A 224 -6.81 1.59 -9.17
C ALA A 224 -7.33 0.88 -7.91
N PHE A 225 -6.42 0.68 -6.96
CA PHE A 225 -6.71 0.05 -5.67
C PHE A 225 -6.17 0.90 -4.53
N TRP A 226 -6.90 0.99 -3.43
CA TRP A 226 -6.45 1.74 -2.26
C TRP A 226 -7.01 1.24 -0.95
N MET A 227 -6.28 1.52 0.11
CA MET A 227 -6.69 1.27 1.49
C MET A 227 -7.37 2.51 2.06
N GLY A 228 -8.63 2.37 2.41
CA GLY A 228 -9.39 3.38 3.15
C GLY A 228 -9.23 3.26 4.66
N LYS A 229 -10.04 4.00 5.41
CA LYS A 229 -9.98 4.02 6.90
C LYS A 229 -10.44 2.71 7.54
N ARG A 230 -11.29 1.93 6.89
CA ARG A 230 -11.88 0.68 7.41
C ARG A 230 -12.18 -0.36 6.35
N GLY A 231 -11.66 -0.21 5.13
CA GLY A 231 -11.90 -1.12 4.03
C GLY A 231 -10.98 -0.84 2.87
N PHE A 232 -11.04 -1.69 1.88
CA PHE A 232 -10.25 -1.60 0.66
C PHE A 232 -11.18 -1.28 -0.50
N PHE A 233 -10.70 -0.48 -1.43
CA PHE A 233 -11.50 0.02 -2.54
C PHE A 233 -10.79 -0.19 -3.86
N THR A 234 -11.58 -0.28 -4.92
CA THR A 234 -11.12 -0.32 -6.31
C THR A 234 -11.91 0.64 -7.16
N PHE A 235 -11.28 1.09 -8.23
CA PHE A 235 -11.91 1.86 -9.30
C PHE A 235 -11.59 1.22 -10.64
N ASP A 236 -12.60 0.74 -11.33
CA ASP A 236 -12.53 0.03 -12.61
C ASP A 236 -12.66 0.94 -13.84
N GLY A 237 -12.59 2.25 -13.65
CA GLY A 237 -12.81 3.25 -14.70
C GLY A 237 -14.22 3.83 -14.72
N SER A 238 -15.16 3.33 -13.93
CA SER A 238 -16.55 3.83 -13.86
C SER A 238 -16.91 4.40 -12.49
N VAL A 239 -16.87 3.58 -11.46
CA VAL A 239 -17.26 3.97 -10.10
C VAL A 239 -16.34 3.29 -9.07
N ALA A 240 -16.05 3.99 -7.99
CA ALA A 240 -15.33 3.42 -6.87
C ALA A 240 -16.21 2.43 -6.10
N LYS A 241 -15.68 1.23 -5.81
CA LYS A 241 -16.36 0.13 -5.11
C LYS A 241 -15.51 -0.38 -3.96
N GLU A 242 -16.15 -0.78 -2.89
CA GLU A 242 -15.49 -1.51 -1.82
C GLU A 242 -15.20 -2.95 -2.25
N ILE A 243 -14.03 -3.44 -1.88
CA ILE A 243 -13.60 -4.82 -2.09
C ILE A 243 -13.86 -5.59 -0.80
N ASN A 244 -14.58 -6.72 -0.90
CA ASN A 244 -14.73 -7.58 0.26
C ASN A 244 -13.37 -8.12 0.70
N CYS A 245 -13.03 -7.95 1.98
CA CYS A 245 -11.77 -8.39 2.55
C CYS A 245 -12.05 -9.27 3.77
N GLU A 246 -11.71 -10.55 3.65
CA GLU A 246 -11.96 -11.55 4.70
C GLU A 246 -11.06 -11.36 5.93
N VAL A 247 -9.95 -10.64 5.77
CA VAL A 247 -8.99 -10.33 6.84
C VAL A 247 -9.06 -8.88 7.33
N SER A 248 -10.14 -8.19 6.98
CA SER A 248 -10.33 -6.76 7.29
C SER A 248 -10.17 -6.46 8.78
N ASP A 249 -10.89 -7.18 9.63
CA ASP A 249 -10.86 -6.97 11.08
C ASP A 249 -9.44 -7.18 11.63
N TYR A 250 -8.75 -8.25 11.16
CA TYR A 250 -7.36 -8.52 11.56
C TYR A 250 -6.43 -7.34 11.25
N VAL A 251 -6.57 -6.72 10.07
CA VAL A 251 -5.72 -5.61 9.64
C VAL A 251 -6.05 -4.32 10.39
N PHE A 252 -7.34 -3.95 10.44
CA PHE A 252 -7.74 -2.64 10.98
C PHE A 252 -7.74 -2.60 12.52
N ASP A 253 -7.87 -3.73 13.21
CA ASP A 253 -7.71 -3.82 14.66
C ASP A 253 -6.25 -3.75 15.10
N ASP A 254 -5.32 -4.24 14.26
CA ASP A 254 -3.87 -4.21 14.52
C ASP A 254 -3.20 -2.90 14.05
N LEU A 255 -3.84 -2.13 13.18
CA LEU A 255 -3.26 -0.93 12.57
C LEU A 255 -2.98 0.19 13.58
N ASN A 256 -1.72 0.65 13.65
CA ASN A 256 -1.36 1.83 14.43
C ASN A 256 -1.91 3.12 13.78
N GLN A 257 -3.03 3.60 14.28
CA GLN A 257 -3.71 4.80 13.78
C GLN A 257 -2.85 6.06 13.86
N SER A 258 -1.90 6.15 14.80
CA SER A 258 -0.99 7.30 14.90
C SER A 258 0.01 7.38 13.74
N GLN A 259 0.31 6.23 13.13
CA GLN A 259 1.26 6.11 12.02
C GLN A 259 0.58 5.76 10.68
N ILE A 260 -0.74 5.91 10.58
CA ILE A 260 -1.52 5.55 9.38
C ILE A 260 -0.99 6.23 8.10
N SER A 261 -0.40 7.40 8.21
CA SER A 261 0.21 8.12 7.08
C SER A 261 1.40 7.40 6.45
N LYS A 262 1.97 6.38 7.11
CA LYS A 262 3.04 5.53 6.58
C LYS A 262 2.56 4.34 5.77
N VAL A 263 1.27 4.04 5.77
CA VAL A 263 0.71 2.97 4.93
C VAL A 263 1.11 3.21 3.48
N TYR A 264 1.66 2.17 2.86
CA TYR A 264 2.20 2.22 1.51
C TYR A 264 1.65 1.07 0.67
N ALA A 265 1.20 1.37 -0.53
CA ALA A 265 0.72 0.39 -1.50
C ALA A 265 1.76 0.17 -2.60
N VAL A 266 1.94 -1.07 -3.02
CA VAL A 266 2.79 -1.44 -4.16
C VAL A 266 2.13 -2.55 -4.96
N HIS A 267 2.27 -2.48 -6.28
CA HIS A 267 1.89 -3.53 -7.21
C HIS A 267 3.03 -4.55 -7.36
N ASN A 268 2.69 -5.82 -7.38
CA ASN A 268 3.55 -6.92 -7.76
C ASN A 268 2.97 -7.58 -9.02
N SER A 269 3.40 -7.12 -10.18
CA SER A 269 2.88 -7.57 -11.48
C SER A 269 3.19 -9.03 -11.78
N GLN A 270 4.26 -9.58 -11.21
CA GLN A 270 4.66 -10.99 -11.42
C GLN A 270 3.62 -11.97 -10.87
N HIS A 271 2.93 -11.61 -9.79
CA HIS A 271 1.93 -12.45 -9.15
C HIS A 271 0.50 -11.88 -9.19
N SER A 272 0.31 -10.73 -9.85
CA SER A 272 -1.00 -10.06 -9.91
C SER A 272 -1.53 -9.66 -8.53
N GLU A 273 -0.66 -9.15 -7.70
CA GLU A 273 -0.97 -8.79 -6.32
C GLU A 273 -0.83 -7.30 -6.08
N ILE A 274 -1.69 -6.78 -5.19
CA ILE A 274 -1.54 -5.45 -4.59
C ILE A 274 -1.21 -5.66 -3.12
N TRP A 275 -0.09 -5.10 -2.69
CA TRP A 275 0.40 -5.17 -1.32
C TRP A 275 0.23 -3.84 -0.62
N TRP A 276 -0.34 -3.86 0.58
CA TRP A 276 -0.35 -2.71 1.49
C TRP A 276 0.48 -3.05 2.71
N PHE A 277 1.57 -2.31 2.89
CA PHE A 277 2.38 -2.37 4.10
C PHE A 277 1.83 -1.38 5.11
N TYR A 278 1.73 -1.81 6.37
CA TYR A 278 1.18 -0.99 7.44
C TYR A 278 1.92 -1.21 8.76
N PRO A 279 1.94 -0.20 9.67
CA PRO A 279 2.50 -0.33 11.00
C PRO A 279 1.51 -1.05 11.91
N SER A 280 1.95 -2.09 12.62
CA SER A 280 1.16 -2.78 13.64
C SER A 280 0.95 -1.90 14.89
N GLY A 281 0.05 -2.27 15.79
CA GLY A 281 -0.44 -1.45 16.89
C GLY A 281 0.61 -0.79 17.77
N THR A 282 1.81 -1.33 17.87
CA THR A 282 2.93 -0.78 18.65
C THR A 282 4.11 -0.30 17.81
N SER A 283 4.11 -0.54 16.52
CA SER A 283 5.19 -0.18 15.61
C SER A 283 5.06 1.26 15.12
N ASN A 284 6.18 1.96 15.00
CA ASN A 284 6.27 3.26 14.35
C ASN A 284 6.65 3.15 12.87
N GLU A 285 6.99 1.96 12.37
CA GLU A 285 7.31 1.69 10.97
C GLU A 285 6.47 0.52 10.46
N ASN A 286 6.33 0.42 9.14
CA ASN A 286 5.63 -0.69 8.52
C ASN A 286 6.34 -2.00 8.81
N ASP A 287 5.69 -2.92 9.47
CA ASP A 287 6.18 -4.23 9.88
C ASP A 287 5.22 -5.37 9.50
N ARG A 288 4.06 -5.03 8.97
CA ARG A 288 3.01 -5.94 8.53
C ARG A 288 2.61 -5.65 7.10
N TYR A 289 2.03 -6.64 6.46
CA TYR A 289 1.41 -6.47 5.17
C TYR A 289 0.06 -7.19 5.06
N VAL A 290 -0.76 -6.69 4.16
CA VAL A 290 -1.90 -7.38 3.59
C VAL A 290 -1.79 -7.30 2.08
N ALA A 291 -2.00 -8.41 1.40
CA ALA A 291 -1.92 -8.50 -0.06
C ALA A 291 -3.21 -9.07 -0.64
N LEU A 292 -3.64 -8.51 -1.75
CA LEU A 292 -4.77 -8.96 -2.55
C LEU A 292 -4.24 -9.52 -3.87
N ASP A 293 -4.47 -10.79 -4.15
CA ASP A 293 -4.47 -11.30 -5.52
C ASP A 293 -5.75 -10.80 -6.20
N TYR A 294 -5.60 -9.80 -7.08
CA TYR A 294 -6.76 -9.15 -7.70
C TYR A 294 -7.39 -9.95 -8.84
N LYS A 295 -6.73 -11.03 -9.31
CA LYS A 295 -7.30 -11.94 -10.31
C LYS A 295 -8.14 -13.04 -9.67
N GLU A 296 -7.63 -13.64 -8.60
CA GLU A 296 -8.31 -14.74 -7.90
C GLU A 296 -9.20 -14.24 -6.75
N GLY A 297 -9.00 -13.00 -6.29
CA GLY A 297 -9.77 -12.40 -5.19
C GLY A 297 -9.37 -12.92 -3.81
N HIS A 298 -8.15 -13.45 -3.65
CA HIS A 298 -7.67 -13.99 -2.39
C HIS A 298 -6.84 -12.98 -1.60
N TRP A 299 -6.99 -13.01 -0.28
CA TRP A 299 -6.24 -12.16 0.63
C TRP A 299 -5.20 -12.96 1.40
N SER A 300 -4.03 -12.37 1.59
CA SER A 300 -2.97 -12.89 2.44
C SER A 300 -2.44 -11.81 3.38
N THR A 301 -1.94 -12.22 4.53
CA THR A 301 -1.35 -11.32 5.52
C THR A 301 -0.04 -11.89 6.01
N GLY A 302 0.86 -11.04 6.48
CA GLY A 302 2.12 -11.50 7.06
C GLY A 302 2.92 -10.38 7.68
N GLU A 303 4.12 -10.77 8.11
CA GLU A 303 5.10 -9.89 8.73
C GLU A 303 6.23 -9.65 7.74
N LEU A 304 6.41 -8.40 7.34
CA LEU A 304 7.51 -7.97 6.48
C LEU A 304 7.68 -6.46 6.63
N ASP A 305 8.88 -6.02 6.97
CA ASP A 305 9.22 -4.62 7.13
C ASP A 305 9.58 -3.99 5.79
N ARG A 306 8.62 -3.37 5.14
CA ARG A 306 8.85 -2.58 3.91
C ARG A 306 8.14 -1.24 3.99
N THR A 307 8.88 -0.19 3.69
CA THR A 307 8.40 1.19 3.80
C THR A 307 8.15 1.83 2.46
N ALA A 308 8.76 1.32 1.40
CA ALA A 308 8.61 1.81 0.04
C ALA A 308 9.00 0.73 -0.96
N GLY A 309 8.49 0.80 -2.19
CA GLY A 309 8.85 -0.14 -3.24
C GLY A 309 8.49 0.35 -4.62
N VAL A 310 9.05 -0.31 -5.61
CA VAL A 310 8.70 -0.21 -7.03
C VAL A 310 8.46 -1.62 -7.58
N ASP A 311 7.55 -1.72 -8.54
CA ASP A 311 7.29 -2.97 -9.25
C ASP A 311 8.43 -3.31 -10.23
N SER A 312 8.41 -4.52 -10.76
CA SER A 312 9.23 -4.91 -11.91
C SER A 312 8.82 -4.11 -13.16
N GLY A 313 9.73 -3.99 -14.10
CA GLY A 313 9.50 -3.27 -15.36
C GLY A 313 10.78 -2.56 -15.81
N VAL A 314 11.19 -1.52 -15.13
CA VAL A 314 12.53 -0.91 -15.31
C VAL A 314 13.59 -1.90 -14.86
N PHE A 315 13.42 -2.47 -13.68
CA PHE A 315 14.27 -3.56 -13.16
C PHE A 315 13.59 -4.91 -13.34
N THR A 316 14.38 -5.97 -13.49
CA THR A 316 13.88 -7.34 -13.68
C THR A 316 12.99 -7.80 -12.52
N ASN A 317 13.35 -7.43 -11.29
CA ASN A 317 12.61 -7.80 -10.09
C ASN A 317 12.05 -6.55 -9.39
N PRO A 318 10.96 -6.66 -8.65
CA PRO A 318 10.51 -5.57 -7.79
C PRO A 318 11.61 -5.22 -6.77
N ILE A 319 11.79 -3.93 -6.48
CA ILE A 319 12.76 -3.46 -5.49
C ILE A 319 12.02 -2.77 -4.36
N TRP A 320 12.16 -3.31 -3.14
CA TRP A 320 11.52 -2.76 -1.95
C TRP A 320 12.56 -2.39 -0.89
N ALA A 321 12.27 -1.32 -0.15
CA ALA A 321 13.14 -0.77 0.89
C ALA A 321 12.60 -1.07 2.29
N ASP A 322 13.50 -1.35 3.23
CA ASP A 322 13.19 -1.40 4.66
C ASP A 322 13.29 -0.03 5.36
N ALA A 323 12.96 0.02 6.64
CA ALA A 323 13.06 1.24 7.45
C ALA A 323 14.52 1.70 7.70
N SER A 324 15.49 0.80 7.52
CA SER A 324 16.93 1.08 7.68
C SER A 324 17.56 1.63 6.40
N GLY A 325 16.82 1.65 5.29
CA GLY A 325 17.26 2.13 3.99
C GLY A 325 17.96 1.07 3.13
N ASN A 326 17.88 -0.21 3.52
CA ASN A 326 18.36 -1.30 2.67
C ASN A 326 17.35 -1.55 1.54
N LEU A 327 17.87 -1.84 0.35
CA LEU A 327 17.09 -2.20 -0.83
C LEU A 327 17.18 -3.70 -1.07
N TYR A 328 16.04 -4.31 -1.32
CA TYR A 328 15.92 -5.75 -1.56
C TYR A 328 15.27 -6.02 -2.91
N ASN A 329 15.89 -6.87 -3.71
CA ASN A 329 15.22 -7.49 -4.84
C ASN A 329 14.21 -8.49 -4.30
N GLN A 330 12.95 -8.30 -4.64
CA GLN A 330 11.88 -9.21 -4.29
C GLN A 330 11.75 -10.31 -5.36
N GLU A 331 11.00 -11.36 -5.05
CA GLU A 331 10.71 -12.48 -5.96
C GLU A 331 12.01 -13.19 -6.46
N THR A 332 13.05 -13.23 -5.64
CA THR A 332 14.31 -13.91 -5.93
C THR A 332 14.51 -15.11 -5.00
N GLY A 333 14.26 -16.32 -5.54
CA GLY A 333 14.38 -17.57 -4.76
C GLY A 333 13.18 -17.84 -3.86
N TYR A 334 13.35 -18.74 -2.89
CA TYR A 334 12.27 -19.26 -2.03
C TYR A 334 12.59 -19.12 -0.54
N THR A 335 13.55 -18.29 -0.19
CA THR A 335 13.93 -18.06 1.21
C THR A 335 12.92 -17.13 1.91
N HIS A 336 12.51 -17.53 3.09
CA HIS A 336 11.55 -16.80 3.91
C HIS A 336 12.11 -16.69 5.33
N GLY A 337 12.88 -15.84 5.73
CA GLY A 337 13.37 -15.61 7.09
C GLY A 337 13.00 -16.68 8.15
N SER A 338 12.67 -16.27 9.35
CA SER A 338 12.24 -17.17 10.45
C SER A 338 10.76 -17.59 10.35
N THR A 339 9.93 -16.82 9.66
CA THR A 339 8.49 -17.11 9.54
C THR A 339 8.24 -17.94 8.29
N LYS A 340 7.85 -19.20 8.48
CA LYS A 340 7.53 -20.11 7.39
C LYS A 340 6.18 -19.74 6.76
N PRO A 341 6.06 -19.76 5.42
CA PRO A 341 4.79 -19.52 4.75
C PRO A 341 3.76 -20.59 5.12
N TYR A 342 2.54 -20.19 5.39
CA TYR A 342 1.45 -21.11 5.71
C TYR A 342 0.10 -20.60 5.21
N ALA A 343 -0.81 -21.53 5.01
CA ALA A 343 -2.22 -21.26 4.82
C ALA A 343 -3.02 -21.97 5.90
N GLU A 344 -3.98 -21.31 6.52
CA GLU A 344 -4.84 -21.90 7.54
C GLU A 344 -6.31 -21.63 7.21
N SER A 345 -7.12 -22.68 7.18
CA SER A 345 -8.54 -22.56 6.90
C SER A 345 -9.32 -21.99 8.09
N GLY A 346 -10.47 -21.40 7.83
CA GLY A 346 -11.49 -21.25 8.86
C GLY A 346 -11.98 -22.59 9.40
N SER A 347 -12.84 -22.55 10.41
CA SER A 347 -13.42 -23.78 10.98
C SER A 347 -14.37 -24.45 10.01
N ILE A 348 -14.06 -25.66 9.59
CA ILE A 348 -14.85 -26.48 8.68
C ILE A 348 -15.69 -27.44 9.52
N SER A 349 -17.00 -27.51 9.27
CA SER A 349 -17.91 -28.44 9.91
C SER A 349 -18.31 -29.55 8.93
N ILE A 350 -18.34 -30.79 9.39
CA ILE A 350 -18.89 -31.90 8.61
C ILE A 350 -20.32 -32.18 9.10
N GLY A 351 -21.23 -32.39 8.14
CA GLY A 351 -22.61 -32.74 8.43
C GLY A 351 -23.36 -31.69 9.27
N ASN A 352 -23.35 -30.43 8.86
CA ASN A 352 -24.00 -29.32 9.54
C ASN A 352 -23.51 -29.05 11.00
N GLY A 353 -22.39 -29.66 11.40
CA GLY A 353 -21.85 -29.55 12.76
C GLY A 353 -22.55 -30.40 13.83
N ASP A 354 -23.57 -31.18 13.45
CA ASP A 354 -24.35 -32.02 14.40
C ASP A 354 -23.63 -33.32 14.81
N SER A 355 -22.73 -33.79 13.97
CA SER A 355 -22.03 -35.07 14.18
C SER A 355 -20.55 -34.85 14.44
N ILE A 356 -19.98 -35.72 15.28
CA ILE A 356 -18.55 -35.82 15.46
C ILE A 356 -17.95 -36.49 14.23
N MET A 357 -16.95 -35.88 13.66
CA MET A 357 -16.17 -36.42 12.55
C MET A 357 -15.02 -37.26 13.12
N LYS A 358 -14.76 -38.41 12.51
CA LYS A 358 -13.54 -39.22 12.72
C LYS A 358 -12.75 -39.18 11.42
N VAL A 359 -11.54 -38.66 11.49
CA VAL A 359 -10.62 -38.58 10.36
C VAL A 359 -9.53 -39.61 10.53
N THR A 360 -9.25 -40.36 9.47
CA THR A 360 -8.28 -41.46 9.46
C THR A 360 -7.13 -41.22 8.49
N GLN A 361 -7.39 -40.58 7.39
CA GLN A 361 -6.36 -40.32 6.36
C GLN A 361 -6.53 -38.97 5.72
N LEU A 362 -5.39 -38.42 5.29
CA LEU A 362 -5.28 -37.26 4.41
C LEU A 362 -4.62 -37.70 3.11
N ILE A 363 -5.23 -37.35 1.98
CA ILE A 363 -4.69 -37.58 0.65
C ILE A 363 -4.28 -36.21 0.09
N PRO A 364 -2.98 -35.87 0.09
CA PRO A 364 -2.48 -34.57 -0.38
C PRO A 364 -2.41 -34.52 -1.90
N ASP A 365 -2.24 -33.29 -2.42
CA ASP A 365 -1.81 -33.06 -3.79
C ASP A 365 -0.38 -33.58 -3.99
N GLU A 366 -0.10 -34.22 -5.11
CA GLU A 366 1.19 -34.85 -5.41
C GLU A 366 2.38 -33.87 -5.39
N LYS A 367 2.16 -32.59 -5.76
CA LYS A 367 3.22 -31.58 -5.82
C LYS A 367 3.64 -31.02 -4.46
N THR A 368 2.92 -31.31 -3.40
CA THR A 368 3.19 -30.80 -2.04
C THR A 368 3.84 -31.82 -1.12
N GLN A 369 3.98 -33.08 -1.58
CA GLN A 369 4.51 -34.16 -0.76
C GLN A 369 5.97 -33.94 -0.34
N GLY A 370 6.27 -34.18 0.95
CA GLY A 370 7.61 -34.13 1.50
C GLY A 370 8.15 -32.73 1.84
N GLN A 371 7.57 -31.68 1.28
CA GLN A 371 8.00 -30.28 1.49
C GLN A 371 7.03 -29.49 2.35
N VAL A 372 5.97 -30.10 2.81
CA VAL A 372 4.87 -29.46 3.51
C VAL A 372 4.47 -30.30 4.72
N GLU A 373 4.19 -29.62 5.81
CA GLU A 373 3.57 -30.19 7.01
C GLU A 373 2.11 -29.74 7.11
N VAL A 374 1.25 -30.62 7.61
CA VAL A 374 -0.14 -30.32 7.89
C VAL A 374 -0.43 -30.48 9.38
N THR A 375 -1.11 -29.51 9.92
CA THR A 375 -1.59 -29.50 11.31
C THR A 375 -3.11 -29.33 11.31
N PHE A 376 -3.78 -30.16 12.10
CA PHE A 376 -5.22 -30.04 12.30
C PHE A 376 -5.51 -29.50 13.69
N LYS A 377 -6.42 -28.52 13.78
CA LYS A 377 -6.93 -28.00 15.04
C LYS A 377 -8.41 -28.34 15.13
N THR A 378 -8.80 -29.07 16.16
CA THR A 378 -10.17 -29.57 16.33
C THR A 378 -10.82 -29.02 17.58
N ARG A 379 -12.16 -28.85 17.53
CA ARG A 379 -12.98 -28.53 18.69
C ARG A 379 -14.36 -29.19 18.56
N PHE A 380 -15.01 -29.39 19.69
CA PHE A 380 -16.35 -29.98 19.74
C PHE A 380 -17.44 -28.92 19.72
N TYR A 381 -17.21 -27.79 20.36
CA TYR A 381 -18.13 -26.65 20.37
C TYR A 381 -17.42 -25.38 19.92
N PRO A 382 -18.13 -24.40 19.36
CA PRO A 382 -17.53 -23.16 18.83
C PRO A 382 -16.68 -22.37 19.82
N ASN A 383 -16.97 -22.47 21.10
CA ASN A 383 -16.25 -21.76 22.18
C ASN A 383 -15.24 -22.64 22.93
N ASP A 384 -15.04 -23.90 22.50
CA ASP A 384 -14.06 -24.79 23.13
C ASP A 384 -12.63 -24.38 22.75
N THR A 385 -11.69 -24.72 23.64
CA THR A 385 -10.27 -24.67 23.32
C THR A 385 -9.93 -25.67 22.22
N GLU A 386 -9.19 -25.22 21.21
CA GLU A 386 -8.75 -26.06 20.11
C GLU A 386 -7.71 -27.08 20.55
N SER A 387 -7.88 -28.33 20.13
CA SER A 387 -6.90 -29.40 20.26
C SER A 387 -6.07 -29.53 18.99
N THR A 388 -4.74 -29.49 19.12
CA THR A 388 -3.84 -29.55 17.97
C THR A 388 -3.37 -30.99 17.73
N HIS A 389 -3.41 -31.46 16.47
CA HIS A 389 -2.97 -32.74 15.98
C HIS A 389 -1.94 -32.57 14.85
N GLY A 390 -0.79 -33.18 14.97
CA GLY A 390 0.35 -33.04 14.01
C GLY A 390 1.49 -32.23 14.64
N ALA A 391 2.47 -31.68 13.92
CA ALA A 391 2.54 -31.58 12.46
C ALA A 391 2.77 -32.96 11.80
N PHE A 392 2.07 -33.23 10.71
CA PHE A 392 2.25 -34.45 9.90
C PHE A 392 3.00 -34.09 8.62
N THR A 393 4.12 -34.75 8.36
CA THR A 393 4.79 -34.69 7.06
C THR A 393 3.92 -35.40 6.02
N LEU A 394 3.67 -34.78 4.90
CA LEU A 394 2.79 -35.34 3.88
C LEU A 394 3.42 -36.53 3.18
N THR A 395 2.66 -37.62 3.14
CA THR A 395 2.89 -38.82 2.33
C THR A 395 1.59 -39.15 1.60
N ASN A 396 1.59 -40.04 0.66
CA ASN A 396 0.37 -40.40 -0.09
C ASN A 396 -0.02 -41.87 0.14
N PRO A 397 -1.01 -42.17 0.97
CA PRO A 397 -1.75 -41.29 1.88
C PRO A 397 -0.95 -40.96 3.17
N THR A 398 -1.40 -39.93 3.89
CA THR A 398 -0.88 -39.59 5.21
C THR A 398 -1.87 -40.10 6.26
N ASP A 399 -1.41 -41.00 7.14
CA ASP A 399 -2.23 -41.50 8.24
C ASP A 399 -2.36 -40.41 9.33
N VAL A 400 -3.60 -40.02 9.59
CA VAL A 400 -3.96 -39.07 10.65
C VAL A 400 -5.10 -39.67 11.49
N ARG A 401 -5.11 -39.35 12.77
CA ARG A 401 -6.18 -39.86 13.67
C ARG A 401 -6.61 -38.77 14.61
N PHE A 402 -7.77 -38.21 14.34
CA PHE A 402 -8.40 -37.25 15.24
C PHE A 402 -9.92 -37.28 15.11
N GLN A 403 -10.58 -36.60 16.04
CA GLN A 403 -12.04 -36.46 16.00
C GLN A 403 -12.43 -35.06 16.52
N GLY A 404 -13.51 -34.52 15.97
CA GLY A 404 -14.06 -33.23 16.34
C GLY A 404 -15.32 -32.94 15.55
N ARG A 405 -16.03 -31.87 15.89
CA ARG A 405 -17.15 -31.33 15.08
C ARG A 405 -16.70 -30.29 14.10
N GLN A 406 -15.68 -29.53 14.51
CA GLN A 406 -15.04 -28.53 13.68
C GLN A 406 -13.55 -28.83 13.57
N VAL A 407 -13.01 -28.58 12.38
CA VAL A 407 -11.57 -28.73 12.12
C VAL A 407 -11.07 -27.51 11.35
N ARG A 408 -9.90 -27.03 11.72
CA ARG A 408 -9.09 -26.10 10.93
C ARG A 408 -7.88 -26.84 10.41
N ILE A 409 -7.52 -26.59 9.18
CA ILE A 409 -6.38 -27.20 8.51
C ILE A 409 -5.34 -26.12 8.29
N LYS A 410 -4.16 -26.31 8.85
CA LYS A 410 -3.00 -25.48 8.59
C LYS A 410 -2.00 -26.26 7.74
N VAL A 411 -1.62 -25.71 6.62
CA VAL A 411 -0.58 -26.20 5.71
C VAL A 411 0.61 -25.26 5.79
N GLN A 412 1.81 -25.79 6.02
CA GLN A 412 3.00 -24.98 6.23
C GLN A 412 4.20 -25.58 5.49
N GLY A 413 4.98 -24.75 4.79
CA GLY A 413 6.23 -25.15 4.17
C GLY A 413 7.27 -25.58 5.20
N THR A 414 8.07 -26.63 4.90
CA THR A 414 9.10 -27.15 5.82
C THR A 414 10.49 -26.57 5.55
N GLY A 415 10.77 -26.16 4.32
CA GLY A 415 12.07 -25.67 3.86
C GLY A 415 11.97 -24.42 2.99
N ASN A 416 13.10 -24.08 2.38
CA ASN A 416 13.23 -22.95 1.45
C ASN A 416 13.00 -23.36 0.00
N ASP A 417 12.23 -24.41 -0.23
CA ASP A 417 11.92 -24.92 -1.56
C ASP A 417 10.59 -24.35 -2.05
N ASN A 418 10.41 -24.36 -3.37
CA ASN A 418 9.13 -24.06 -3.97
C ASN A 418 8.12 -25.14 -3.59
N TRP A 419 7.02 -24.74 -2.98
CA TRP A 419 5.91 -25.64 -2.66
C TRP A 419 4.57 -25.04 -3.11
N ARG A 420 3.63 -25.93 -3.35
CA ARG A 420 2.29 -25.57 -3.78
C ARG A 420 1.28 -26.40 -3.01
N SER A 421 0.30 -25.74 -2.41
CA SER A 421 -0.87 -26.41 -1.84
C SER A 421 -1.95 -26.54 -2.91
N GLY A 422 -2.37 -27.77 -3.18
CA GLY A 422 -3.48 -28.06 -4.11
C GLY A 422 -4.70 -28.61 -3.35
N VAL A 423 -5.53 -29.37 -4.06
CA VAL A 423 -6.74 -29.98 -3.49
C VAL A 423 -6.34 -31.12 -2.56
N MET A 424 -6.64 -30.98 -1.28
CA MET A 424 -6.48 -32.02 -0.26
C MET A 424 -7.79 -32.73 0.01
N ARG A 425 -7.76 -34.06 0.11
CA ARG A 425 -8.91 -34.89 0.45
C ARG A 425 -8.74 -35.49 1.80
N ILE A 426 -9.78 -35.46 2.60
CA ILE A 426 -9.79 -36.04 3.95
C ILE A 426 -10.72 -37.24 3.93
N GLU A 427 -10.24 -38.41 4.36
CA GLU A 427 -11.10 -39.54 4.64
C GLU A 427 -11.70 -39.38 6.02
N ALA A 428 -12.99 -39.15 6.05
CA ALA A 428 -13.72 -38.90 7.26
C ALA A 428 -14.99 -39.77 7.34
N SER A 429 -15.30 -40.25 8.51
CA SER A 429 -16.54 -40.96 8.80
C SER A 429 -17.32 -40.26 9.91
N ALA A 430 -18.66 -40.29 9.79
CA ALA A 430 -19.53 -39.76 10.81
C ALA A 430 -19.42 -40.64 12.09
N GLY A 431 -19.18 -39.98 13.20
CA GLY A 431 -19.24 -40.57 14.54
C GLY A 431 -20.59 -40.36 15.21
N GLY A 432 -20.67 -40.58 16.49
CA GLY A 432 -21.89 -40.33 17.28
C GLY A 432 -22.16 -38.79 17.41
N ARG A 433 -23.37 -38.48 17.88
CA ARG A 433 -23.79 -37.11 18.18
C ARG A 433 -23.34 -36.57 19.53
N ARG A 434 -22.63 -37.40 20.29
CA ARG A 434 -22.12 -37.06 21.64
C ARG A 434 -20.59 -37.01 21.65
#